data_f95e9826f1a4d229804de1774395eac2
#
_entry.id   f95e9826f1a4d229804de1774395eac2
#
_cell.length_a   1.000
_cell.length_b   1.000
_cell.length_c   1.000
_cell.angle_alpha   90.00
_cell.angle_beta   90.00
_cell.angle_gamma   90.00
#
_symmetry.space_group_name_H-M   'P 1'
#
loop_
_entity.id
_entity.type
_entity.pdbx_description
1 polymer ?
#
loop_
_entity_poly.entity_id
_entity_poly.type
_entity_poly.pdbx_seq_one_letter_code
_entity_poly.pdbx_strand_id
1 'polypeptide(L)'
;MKELIMLIRPEKLEDIKKILDEINCGGMTLSTVMGCGTQKGVSTEDAAVVNELKGFKTTINLLPKVKVEVVVEDKDVEPIISKVRDECATDHVGDGKIFIKDVEDAIRIRTGERGIKAL
;
A
#
# COMPACT_ATOMS: atom_id res chain seq x y z
N MET A 1 -13.88 -5.83 -10.79
CA MET A 1 -13.24 -4.87 -9.87
C MET A 1 -12.23 -5.56 -8.98
N LYS A 2 -11.12 -4.91 -8.72
CA LYS A 2 -10.08 -5.40 -7.82
C LYS A 2 -9.73 -4.34 -6.80
N GLU A 3 -9.42 -4.76 -5.60
CA GLU A 3 -8.78 -3.91 -4.60
C GLU A 3 -7.28 -4.10 -4.66
N LEU A 4 -6.56 -3.01 -4.80
CA LEU A 4 -5.11 -2.98 -4.68
C LEU A 4 -4.77 -2.44 -3.29
N ILE A 5 -4.04 -3.24 -2.53
CA ILE A 5 -3.50 -2.85 -1.23
C ILE A 5 -2.00 -2.71 -1.40
N MET A 6 -1.50 -1.49 -1.35
CA MET A 6 -0.09 -1.20 -1.58
C MET A 6 0.55 -0.75 -0.27
N LEU A 7 1.56 -1.49 0.17
CA LEU A 7 2.39 -1.09 1.30
C LEU A 7 3.66 -0.48 0.73
N ILE A 8 3.85 0.82 0.92
CA ILE A 8 4.90 1.58 0.27
C ILE A 8 5.75 2.35 1.28
N ARG A 9 6.93 2.77 0.85
CA ARG A 9 7.73 3.73 1.59
C ARG A 9 6.97 5.08 1.65
N PRO A 10 6.98 5.79 2.79
CA PRO A 10 6.27 7.07 2.89
C PRO A 10 6.67 8.10 1.82
N GLU A 11 7.94 8.14 1.45
CA GLU A 11 8.46 9.06 0.43
C GLU A 11 7.95 8.79 -0.99
N LYS A 12 7.30 7.64 -1.21
CA LYS A 12 6.72 7.26 -2.52
C LYS A 12 5.23 7.60 -2.64
N LEU A 13 4.62 8.15 -1.59
CA LEU A 13 3.19 8.45 -1.60
C LEU A 13 2.78 9.40 -2.73
N GLU A 14 3.55 10.45 -2.97
CA GLU A 14 3.23 11.43 -4.02
C GLU A 14 3.29 10.79 -5.42
N ASP A 15 4.21 9.85 -5.64
CA ASP A 15 4.28 9.09 -6.88
C ASP A 15 3.02 8.24 -7.10
N ILE A 16 2.55 7.57 -6.04
CA ILE A 16 1.32 6.78 -6.09
C ILE A 16 0.10 7.66 -6.39
N LYS A 17 -0.03 8.79 -5.72
CA LYS A 17 -1.12 9.74 -5.96
C LYS A 17 -1.17 10.17 -7.42
N LYS A 18 -0.02 10.51 -7.98
CA LYS A 18 0.12 10.92 -9.37
C LYS A 18 -0.29 9.81 -10.35
N ILE A 19 0.14 8.57 -10.09
CA ILE A 19 -0.23 7.41 -10.90
C ILE A 19 -1.75 7.21 -10.91
N LEU A 20 -2.38 7.28 -9.74
CA LEU A 20 -3.83 7.08 -9.62
C LEU A 20 -4.62 8.22 -10.24
N ASP A 21 -4.13 9.46 -10.16
CA ASP A 21 -4.75 10.61 -10.83
C ASP A 21 -4.72 10.45 -12.35
N GLU A 22 -3.63 9.96 -12.92
CA GLU A 22 -3.49 9.75 -14.37
C GLU A 22 -4.52 8.80 -14.95
N ILE A 23 -5.01 7.84 -14.17
CA ILE A 23 -6.04 6.89 -14.59
C ILE A 23 -7.45 7.31 -14.16
N ASN A 24 -7.60 8.52 -13.65
CA ASN A 24 -8.88 9.03 -13.13
C ASN A 24 -9.48 8.16 -12.03
N CYS A 25 -8.66 7.63 -11.17
CA CYS A 25 -9.14 6.83 -10.04
C CYS A 25 -9.95 7.71 -9.08
N GLY A 26 -11.17 7.28 -8.78
CA GLY A 26 -12.15 8.08 -8.05
C GLY A 26 -11.84 8.34 -6.58
N GLY A 27 -10.88 7.63 -6.02
CA GLY A 27 -10.46 7.83 -4.63
C GLY A 27 -9.59 6.72 -4.11
N MET A 28 -8.86 7.03 -3.07
CA MET A 28 -8.02 6.07 -2.35
C MET A 28 -8.12 6.30 -0.86
N THR A 29 -7.90 5.27 -0.09
CA THR A 29 -7.83 5.35 1.36
C THR A 29 -6.38 5.17 1.80
N LEU A 30 -5.94 6.03 2.68
CA LEU A 30 -4.56 6.02 3.20
C LEU A 30 -4.55 5.74 4.69
N SER A 31 -3.61 4.94 5.12
CA SER A 31 -3.31 4.76 6.54
C SER A 31 -1.80 4.66 6.75
N THR A 32 -1.34 5.24 7.86
CA THR A 32 0.03 5.08 8.30
C THR A 32 0.13 3.80 9.11
N VAL A 33 1.07 2.93 8.72
CA VAL A 33 1.26 1.63 9.37
C VAL A 33 2.73 1.43 9.72
N MET A 34 2.99 0.51 10.64
CA MET A 34 4.35 0.13 11.01
C MET A 34 4.62 -1.26 10.45
N GLY A 35 5.60 -1.36 9.57
CA GLY A 35 6.06 -2.63 9.04
C GLY A 35 7.04 -3.32 9.99
N CYS A 36 6.86 -4.61 10.18
CA CYS A 36 7.78 -5.47 10.91
C CYS A 36 8.25 -6.56 9.94
N GLY A 37 9.45 -6.41 9.43
CA GLY A 37 9.91 -7.30 8.37
C GLY A 37 11.42 -7.50 8.36
N THR A 38 11.90 -8.16 7.32
CA THR A 38 13.29 -8.54 7.11
C THR A 38 14.14 -7.48 6.42
N GLN A 39 13.82 -6.20 6.60
CA GLN A 39 14.61 -5.14 6.01
C GLN A 39 16.00 -5.11 6.65
N LYS A 40 17.01 -5.54 5.90
CA LYS A 40 18.41 -5.54 6.32
C LYS A 40 19.05 -4.18 5.96
N GLY A 41 19.96 -3.70 6.82
CA GLY A 41 20.78 -2.53 6.50
C GLY A 41 20.25 -1.20 7.07
N VAL A 42 19.16 -1.20 7.82
CA VAL A 42 18.77 -0.06 8.63
C VAL A 42 19.55 -0.15 9.94
N SER A 43 20.26 0.93 10.30
CA SER A 43 20.98 0.96 11.56
C SER A 43 19.97 0.77 12.69
N THR A 44 20.28 -0.15 13.58
CA THR A 44 19.43 -0.56 14.70
C THR A 44 19.21 0.53 15.74
N GLU A 45 19.94 1.64 15.66
CA GLU A 45 19.90 2.71 16.65
C GLU A 45 18.63 3.56 16.55
N ASP A 46 18.08 3.75 15.35
CA ASP A 46 16.92 4.62 15.12
C ASP A 46 15.58 3.86 14.98
N ALA A 47 15.60 2.57 14.83
CA ALA A 47 14.41 1.76 14.48
C ALA A 47 14.13 0.58 15.42
N ALA A 48 14.97 0.36 16.43
CA ALA A 48 14.82 -0.77 17.34
C ALA A 48 13.85 -0.43 18.48
N VAL A 49 12.64 -0.94 18.40
CA VAL A 49 11.76 -1.02 19.57
C VAL A 49 11.97 -2.39 20.19
N VAL A 50 12.52 -2.41 21.39
CA VAL A 50 12.63 -3.64 22.18
C VAL A 50 11.24 -3.92 22.77
N ASN A 51 10.54 -4.88 22.22
CA ASN A 51 9.30 -5.37 22.79
C ASN A 51 9.55 -6.63 23.65
N GLU A 52 9.20 -6.54 24.90
CA GLU A 52 9.10 -7.72 25.77
C GLU A 52 7.71 -8.36 25.57
N LEU A 53 7.59 -9.22 24.58
CA LEU A 53 6.39 -10.03 24.42
C LEU A 53 6.67 -11.42 25.06
N LYS A 54 5.92 -11.74 26.12
CA LYS A 54 5.95 -13.06 26.81
C LYS A 54 7.35 -13.49 27.28
N GLY A 55 8.17 -12.56 27.77
CA GLY A 55 9.49 -12.87 28.29
C GLY A 55 10.57 -13.09 27.23
N PHE A 56 10.26 -12.88 25.95
CA PHE A 56 11.25 -12.90 24.88
C PHE A 56 11.64 -11.45 24.53
N LYS A 57 12.93 -11.17 24.64
CA LYS A 57 13.49 -9.92 24.11
C LYS A 57 13.73 -10.09 22.62
N THR A 58 12.77 -9.66 21.81
CA THR A 58 12.95 -9.58 20.36
C THR A 58 13.15 -8.12 19.95
N THR A 59 14.22 -7.86 19.23
CA THR A 59 14.41 -6.57 18.56
C THR A 59 13.51 -6.59 17.33
N ILE A 60 12.41 -5.84 17.37
CA ILE A 60 11.52 -5.70 16.24
C ILE A 60 11.89 -4.39 15.54
N ASN A 61 12.36 -4.49 14.30
CA ASN A 61 12.56 -3.33 13.45
C ASN A 61 11.20 -2.88 12.93
N LEU A 62 10.65 -1.84 13.56
CA LEU A 62 9.42 -1.21 13.11
C LEU A 62 9.77 -0.06 12.17
N LEU A 63 9.34 -0.17 10.93
CA LEU A 63 9.54 0.86 9.92
C LEU A 63 8.20 1.45 9.51
N PRO A 64 8.11 2.80 9.45
CA PRO A 64 6.89 3.42 8.97
C PRO A 64 6.66 3.10 7.50
N LYS A 65 5.43 2.73 7.18
CA LYS A 65 4.94 2.49 5.82
C LYS A 65 3.64 3.24 5.64
N VAL A 66 3.28 3.48 4.39
CA VAL A 66 1.94 3.94 4.04
C VAL A 66 1.20 2.79 3.37
N LYS A 67 0.00 2.53 3.85
CA LYS A 67 -0.92 1.57 3.25
C LYS A 67 -1.90 2.35 2.38
N VAL A 68 -1.88 2.06 1.09
CA VAL A 68 -2.80 2.64 0.11
C VAL A 68 -3.80 1.57 -0.27
N GLU A 69 -5.08 1.87 -0.13
CA GLU A 69 -6.16 0.99 -0.55
C GLU A 69 -6.98 1.67 -1.63
N VAL A 70 -7.15 1.02 -2.76
CA VAL A 70 -7.89 1.55 -3.89
C VAL A 70 -8.62 0.42 -4.62
N VAL A 71 -9.86 0.69 -5.02
CA VAL A 71 -10.65 -0.24 -5.85
C VAL A 71 -10.66 0.30 -7.27
N VAL A 72 -10.30 -0.55 -8.22
CA VAL A 72 -10.17 -0.18 -9.63
C VAL A 72 -10.85 -1.19 -10.54
N GLU A 73 -11.08 -0.81 -11.78
CA GLU A 73 -11.53 -1.74 -12.81
C GLU A 73 -10.41 -2.74 -13.15
N ASP A 74 -10.78 -3.93 -13.57
CA ASP A 74 -9.82 -4.98 -13.95
C ASP A 74 -8.79 -4.51 -14.98
N LYS A 75 -9.22 -3.71 -15.94
CA LYS A 75 -8.35 -3.17 -17.01
C LYS A 75 -7.23 -2.26 -16.50
N ASP A 76 -7.41 -1.65 -15.34
CA ASP A 76 -6.46 -0.69 -14.78
C ASP A 76 -5.39 -1.35 -13.89
N VAL A 77 -5.59 -2.60 -13.51
CA VAL A 77 -4.72 -3.30 -12.56
C VAL A 77 -3.28 -3.37 -13.05
N GLU A 78 -3.05 -3.97 -14.21
CA GLU A 78 -1.69 -4.15 -14.74
C GLU A 78 -0.99 -2.82 -15.08
N PRO A 79 -1.67 -1.83 -15.69
CA PRO A 79 -1.08 -0.51 -15.87
C PRO A 79 -0.64 0.16 -14.57
N ILE A 80 -1.43 0.06 -13.50
CA ILE A 80 -1.06 0.59 -12.19
C ILE A 80 0.17 -0.13 -11.64
N ILE A 81 0.17 -1.46 -11.65
CA ILE A 81 1.28 -2.26 -11.14
C ILE A 81 2.59 -1.90 -11.86
N SER A 82 2.53 -1.79 -13.19
CA SER A 82 3.69 -1.43 -13.99
C SER A 82 4.27 -0.08 -13.60
N LYS A 83 3.41 0.95 -13.49
CA LYS A 83 3.83 2.30 -13.11
C LYS A 83 4.36 2.36 -11.68
N VAL A 84 3.70 1.67 -10.74
CA VAL A 84 4.15 1.63 -9.35
C VAL A 84 5.53 0.97 -9.25
N ARG A 85 5.76 -0.11 -9.96
CA ARG A 85 7.07 -0.75 -9.99
C ARG A 85 8.14 0.17 -10.57
N ASP A 86 7.85 0.86 -11.66
CA ASP A 86 8.79 1.77 -12.30
C ASP A 86 9.18 2.93 -11.36
N GLU A 87 8.23 3.50 -10.64
CA GLU A 87 8.46 4.67 -9.79
C GLU A 87 8.90 4.33 -8.36
N CYS A 88 8.47 3.20 -7.82
CA CYS A 88 8.65 2.88 -6.42
C CYS A 88 9.69 1.81 -6.13
N ALA A 89 10.10 1.01 -7.11
CA ALA A 89 11.14 0.01 -6.91
C ALA A 89 12.52 0.68 -6.82
N THR A 90 13.26 0.37 -5.76
CA THR A 90 14.63 0.84 -5.55
C THR A 90 15.65 -0.28 -5.63
N ASP A 91 15.20 -1.52 -5.85
CA ASP A 91 15.98 -2.75 -5.79
C ASP A 91 16.57 -3.06 -4.40
N HIS A 92 16.08 -2.35 -3.38
CA HIS A 92 16.42 -2.60 -1.99
C HIS A 92 15.26 -3.23 -1.23
N VAL A 93 15.59 -4.03 -0.24
CA VAL A 93 14.61 -4.60 0.68
C VAL A 93 13.86 -3.47 1.38
N GLY A 94 12.53 -3.58 1.46
CA GLY A 94 11.67 -2.58 2.08
C GLY A 94 10.89 -1.72 1.09
N ASP A 95 10.99 -1.97 -0.21
CA ASP A 95 10.19 -1.27 -1.22
C ASP A 95 8.69 -1.47 -1.05
N GLY A 96 8.29 -2.58 -0.46
CA GLY A 96 6.90 -2.88 -0.15
C GLY A 96 6.31 -3.97 -1.04
N LYS A 97 5.00 -4.07 -0.99
CA LYS A 97 4.23 -5.09 -1.72
C LYS A 97 2.91 -4.55 -2.18
N ILE A 98 2.38 -5.17 -3.22
CA ILE A 98 1.03 -4.93 -3.70
C ILE A 98 0.25 -6.24 -3.54
N PHE A 99 -0.87 -6.18 -2.85
CA PHE A 99 -1.81 -7.29 -2.75
C PHE A 99 -3.02 -6.97 -3.62
N ILE A 100 -3.53 -7.98 -4.31
CA ILE A 100 -4.68 -7.86 -5.21
C ILE A 100 -5.78 -8.75 -4.66
N LYS A 101 -6.96 -8.17 -4.45
CA LYS A 101 -8.15 -8.91 -3.99
C LYS A 101 -9.30 -8.68 -4.94
N ASP A 102 -10.15 -9.70 -5.10
CA ASP A 102 -11.41 -9.55 -5.80
C ASP A 102 -12.39 -8.71 -4.97
N VAL A 103 -13.06 -7.79 -5.63
CA VAL A 103 -14.17 -7.03 -5.04
C VAL A 103 -15.45 -7.49 -5.72
N GLU A 104 -16.34 -8.09 -4.95
CA GLU A 104 -17.57 -8.66 -5.46
C GLU A 104 -18.51 -7.58 -5.97
N ASP A 105 -18.68 -6.50 -5.24
CA ASP A 105 -19.53 -5.38 -5.62
C ASP A 105 -19.06 -4.09 -4.92
N ALA A 106 -19.49 -2.96 -5.43
CA ALA A 106 -19.32 -1.66 -4.82
C ALA A 106 -20.67 -0.92 -4.88
N ILE A 107 -21.00 -0.20 -3.85
CA ILE A 107 -22.27 0.53 -3.75
C ILE A 107 -21.96 1.94 -3.28
N ARG A 108 -22.35 2.94 -4.07
CA ARG A 108 -22.21 4.33 -3.67
C ARG A 108 -23.34 4.66 -2.67
N ILE A 109 -22.99 5.03 -1.47
CA ILE A 109 -23.96 5.27 -0.39
C ILE A 109 -24.95 6.36 -0.78
N ARG A 110 -24.47 7.46 -1.38
CA ARG A 110 -25.32 8.60 -1.73
C ARG A 110 -26.38 8.26 -2.77
N THR A 111 -26.04 7.48 -3.78
CA THR A 111 -26.89 7.26 -4.97
C THR A 111 -27.47 5.87 -5.07
N GLY A 112 -26.89 4.88 -4.36
CA GLY A 112 -27.23 3.49 -4.53
C GLY A 112 -26.72 2.83 -5.80
N GLU A 113 -25.92 3.55 -6.62
CA GLU A 113 -25.29 2.99 -7.80
C GLU A 113 -24.37 1.83 -7.44
N ARG A 114 -24.33 0.80 -8.29
CA ARG A 114 -23.58 -0.44 -8.03
C ARG A 114 -22.55 -0.70 -9.13
N GLY A 115 -21.58 -1.53 -8.78
CA GLY A 115 -20.54 -1.96 -9.71
C GLY A 115 -19.56 -0.84 -10.04
N ILE A 116 -19.07 -0.87 -11.28
CA ILE A 116 -18.08 0.11 -11.76
C ILE A 116 -18.56 1.56 -11.64
N LYS A 117 -19.86 1.79 -11.81
CA LYS A 117 -20.46 3.12 -11.66
C LYS A 117 -20.36 3.68 -10.25
N ALA A 118 -20.14 2.84 -9.26
CA ALA A 118 -19.98 3.24 -7.87
C ALA A 118 -18.55 3.68 -7.52
N LEU A 119 -17.61 3.40 -8.38
CA LEU A 119 -16.20 3.77 -8.16
C LEU A 119 -15.91 5.26 -8.36
#